data_b0d35debb9245d109d308d4b8c53fd77
#
_entry.id   b0d35debb9245d109d308d4b8c53fd77
#
_cell.length_a   1.000
_cell.length_b   1.000
_cell.length_c   1.000
_cell.angle_alpha   90.00
_cell.angle_beta   90.00
_cell.angle_gamma   90.00
#
_symmetry.space_group_name_H-M   'P 1'
#
loop_
_entity.id
_entity.type
_entity.pdbx_description
1 polymer ?
#
loop_
_entity_poly.entity_id
_entity_poly.type
_entity_poly.pdbx_seq_one_letter_code
_entity_poly.pdbx_strand_id
1 'polypeptide(L)'
;MGDISARQTTNQRLDSWKEIAAFLGRDERTVRRWEKERGLPVYRVPGGKGRIYSYTDELTTWLAGPQNSGVISPSSDTDAQPEAGRTGARLTVIDGRNLDGRGPDNCSAIAIEDPSFADPCSAEPSLRHTAAHPRWRTAVLVMAPIFAVAILTLATLYRSPGLDSIAVLPFTNAGGDANTDYLSDGITESLIDSLAHVPELRVRSRSSVFRYKGKDVDVQKMGNDLGVSALVSGRVVPRGDTIEVSAELTDVRDNTVIWGQHYSIKSSEIISLQQRMAGDIADKLRSKLSLAEKQQVTRQGTQNPDAYDLYLKGRYAWNKRTRPDLETAISYLNEAIAKDPSYALAYSGLADAYSVLPNYAASPSENFPKSNAAARKALELDPTLAHPHAVLGVNETQYDWDFAGGEAEFKKALELDPSDASAHQWYAESLDRIGGRQQEALAEINRARQLDPQSPVITRELGGILTTAGQYDQAIAICQKLVADDPTFEIAHDCLAKAYWAKHMYPQVVEEFKIEGRLSGIPEEVGFADALDQGFRSAGWKGALTKAIAYREAQRIKAGDYFSAEEIAVMYADLGDKDQAFRWLNIAYQEHDWLLIGLKTFIPFAPLRSDPRFAELAHKIGLPD
;
A
#
# COMPACT_ATOMS: atom_id res chain seq x y z
N MET A 1 20.74 -51.45 12.05
CA MET A 1 20.29 -50.98 10.74
C MET A 1 18.89 -51.52 10.52
N GLY A 2 17.90 -50.77 10.86
CA GLY A 2 16.47 -51.06 10.72
C GLY A 2 15.81 -49.91 10.01
N ASP A 3 15.26 -50.22 8.88
CA ASP A 3 14.61 -49.41 7.87
C ASP A 3 13.64 -48.38 8.47
N ILE A 4 13.91 -47.10 8.31
CA ILE A 4 12.95 -46.00 8.44
C ILE A 4 12.68 -45.51 7.01
N SER A 5 12.03 -46.37 6.25
CA SER A 5 11.50 -46.02 4.92
C SER A 5 9.98 -46.05 4.99
N ALA A 6 9.38 -44.91 4.59
CA ALA A 6 7.98 -44.74 4.21
C ALA A 6 6.90 -45.01 5.27
N ARG A 7 6.74 -44.10 6.23
CA ARG A 7 5.38 -43.76 6.69
C ARG A 7 4.96 -42.44 6.00
N GLN A 8 3.97 -42.54 5.14
CA GLN A 8 3.18 -41.40 4.70
C GLN A 8 2.66 -40.69 5.96
N THR A 9 3.32 -39.57 6.33
CA THR A 9 2.87 -38.75 7.44
C THR A 9 1.71 -37.92 6.93
N THR A 10 0.49 -38.39 7.17
CA THR A 10 -0.67 -37.51 7.22
C THR A 10 -0.35 -36.43 8.24
N ASN A 11 -0.40 -35.17 7.84
CA ASN A 11 -0.17 -34.00 8.71
C ASN A 11 -1.18 -34.07 9.87
N GLN A 12 -0.72 -34.49 11.07
CA GLN A 12 -1.55 -34.69 12.25
C GLN A 12 -1.37 -33.51 13.20
N ARG A 13 -2.48 -32.97 13.66
CA ARG A 13 -2.49 -31.94 14.72
C ARG A 13 -2.31 -32.62 16.08
N LEU A 14 -1.39 -32.03 16.88
CA LEU A 14 -1.10 -32.45 18.26
C LEU A 14 -1.60 -31.32 19.19
N ASP A 15 -2.52 -31.62 20.11
CA ASP A 15 -3.28 -30.62 20.87
C ASP A 15 -2.79 -30.44 22.32
N SER A 16 -1.64 -31.03 22.69
CA SER A 16 -1.08 -30.89 24.05
C SER A 16 0.44 -30.97 24.08
N TRP A 17 1.03 -30.38 25.12
CA TRP A 17 2.48 -30.51 25.38
C TRP A 17 2.94 -31.98 25.45
N LYS A 18 2.09 -32.86 25.97
CA LYS A 18 2.39 -34.27 26.11
C LYS A 18 2.48 -34.94 24.75
N GLU A 19 1.59 -34.66 23.83
CA GLU A 19 1.61 -35.20 22.46
C GLU A 19 2.79 -34.69 21.66
N ILE A 20 3.09 -33.36 21.76
CA ILE A 20 4.25 -32.76 21.10
C ILE A 20 5.55 -33.37 21.65
N ALA A 21 5.65 -33.55 22.97
CA ALA A 21 6.81 -34.16 23.62
C ALA A 21 6.98 -35.64 23.19
N ALA A 22 5.89 -36.41 23.14
CA ALA A 22 5.90 -37.79 22.67
C ALA A 22 6.35 -37.88 21.20
N PHE A 23 5.87 -36.99 20.33
CA PHE A 23 6.26 -36.94 18.91
C PHE A 23 7.76 -36.64 18.75
N LEU A 24 8.29 -35.71 19.53
CA LEU A 24 9.69 -35.31 19.49
C LEU A 24 10.63 -36.25 20.28
N GLY A 25 10.09 -37.26 20.99
CA GLY A 25 10.87 -38.19 21.81
C GLY A 25 11.58 -37.50 22.96
N ARG A 26 10.98 -36.48 23.56
CA ARG A 26 11.54 -35.66 24.66
C ARG A 26 10.50 -35.47 25.77
N ASP A 27 10.97 -34.98 26.92
CA ASP A 27 10.08 -34.58 28.03
C ASP A 27 9.46 -33.20 27.77
N GLU A 28 8.29 -32.95 28.39
CA GLU A 28 7.54 -31.69 28.22
C GLU A 28 8.33 -30.43 28.62
N ARG A 29 9.21 -30.55 29.61
CA ARG A 29 10.02 -29.43 30.11
C ARG A 29 11.06 -29.01 29.07
N THR A 30 11.66 -29.97 28.41
CA THR A 30 12.60 -29.73 27.31
C THR A 30 11.89 -29.13 26.10
N VAL A 31 10.72 -29.61 25.73
CA VAL A 31 9.94 -29.08 24.59
C VAL A 31 9.47 -27.66 24.84
N ARG A 32 9.00 -27.34 26.04
CA ARG A 32 8.65 -25.95 26.44
C ARG A 32 9.84 -25.00 26.46
N ARG A 33 11.04 -25.49 26.76
CA ARG A 33 12.27 -24.73 26.64
C ARG A 33 12.61 -24.46 25.18
N TRP A 34 12.46 -25.45 24.30
CA TRP A 34 12.71 -25.28 22.86
C TRP A 34 11.74 -24.31 22.19
N GLU A 35 10.48 -24.25 22.62
CA GLU A 35 9.56 -23.19 22.16
C GLU A 35 10.14 -21.81 22.44
N LYS A 36 10.68 -21.58 23.65
CA LYS A 36 11.19 -20.27 24.05
C LYS A 36 12.57 -19.93 23.49
N GLU A 37 13.45 -20.91 23.40
CA GLU A 37 14.87 -20.70 23.11
C GLU A 37 15.23 -20.99 21.65
N ARG A 38 14.46 -21.80 20.95
CA ARG A 38 14.77 -22.31 19.61
C ARG A 38 13.64 -22.17 18.59
N GLY A 39 12.56 -21.49 18.96
CA GLY A 39 11.44 -21.25 18.05
C GLY A 39 10.73 -22.53 17.61
N LEU A 40 10.54 -23.51 18.51
CA LEU A 40 9.74 -24.71 18.19
C LEU A 40 8.32 -24.26 17.82
N PRO A 41 7.76 -24.68 16.67
CA PRO A 41 6.44 -24.25 16.21
C PRO A 41 5.33 -24.82 17.10
N VAL A 42 4.85 -24.00 18.04
CA VAL A 42 3.74 -24.31 18.94
C VAL A 42 2.77 -23.15 18.98
N TYR A 43 1.52 -23.42 18.68
CA TYR A 43 0.45 -22.43 18.58
C TYR A 43 -0.45 -22.46 19.80
N ARG A 44 -1.08 -21.31 20.11
CA ARG A 44 -2.04 -21.18 21.21
C ARG A 44 -3.45 -21.02 20.65
N VAL A 45 -4.40 -21.78 21.20
CA VAL A 45 -5.81 -21.65 20.82
C VAL A 45 -6.36 -20.34 21.35
N PRO A 46 -6.86 -19.42 20.49
CA PRO A 46 -7.47 -18.16 20.92
C PRO A 46 -8.66 -18.43 21.85
N GLY A 47 -8.70 -17.77 23.02
CA GLY A 47 -9.76 -17.93 24.02
C GLY A 47 -9.71 -19.19 24.86
N GLY A 48 -8.84 -20.14 24.57
CA GLY A 48 -8.64 -21.36 25.35
C GLY A 48 -7.57 -21.18 26.42
N LYS A 49 -7.92 -21.04 27.70
CA LYS A 49 -6.97 -20.87 28.81
C LYS A 49 -5.82 -21.88 28.74
N GLY A 50 -4.71 -21.52 28.07
CA GLY A 50 -3.47 -22.30 28.01
C GLY A 50 -3.48 -23.51 27.08
N ARG A 51 -4.47 -23.72 26.22
CA ARG A 51 -4.47 -24.79 25.22
C ARG A 51 -3.50 -24.44 24.10
N ILE A 52 -2.68 -25.43 23.73
CA ILE A 52 -1.70 -25.31 22.64
C ILE A 52 -1.91 -26.41 21.62
N TYR A 53 -1.40 -26.18 20.40
CA TYR A 53 -1.33 -27.20 19.36
C TYR A 53 -0.08 -27.02 18.49
N SER A 54 0.27 -28.07 17.75
CA SER A 54 1.33 -28.05 16.73
C SER A 54 1.00 -29.09 15.66
N TYR A 55 1.69 -29.02 14.51
CA TYR A 55 1.52 -30.00 13.43
C TYR A 55 2.77 -30.82 13.23
N THR A 56 2.59 -32.13 12.91
CA THR A 56 3.70 -33.08 12.80
C THR A 56 4.67 -32.76 11.67
N ASP A 57 4.21 -32.20 10.57
CA ASP A 57 5.05 -31.76 9.45
C ASP A 57 5.92 -30.53 9.81
N GLU A 58 5.36 -29.56 10.53
CA GLU A 58 6.11 -28.39 11.01
C GLU A 58 7.17 -28.77 12.03
N LEU A 59 6.85 -29.69 12.95
CA LEU A 59 7.82 -30.22 13.91
C LEU A 59 8.93 -31.01 13.23
N THR A 60 8.61 -31.75 12.18
CA THR A 60 9.59 -32.52 11.38
C THR A 60 10.50 -31.56 10.61
N THR A 61 9.94 -30.53 10.00
CA THR A 61 10.67 -29.49 9.28
C THR A 61 11.59 -28.71 10.21
N TRP A 62 11.10 -28.38 11.41
CA TRP A 62 11.90 -27.69 12.44
C TRP A 62 13.08 -28.56 12.90
N LEU A 63 12.89 -29.86 13.09
CA LEU A 63 13.97 -30.80 13.44
C LEU A 63 15.05 -30.90 12.35
N ALA A 64 14.67 -30.80 11.08
CA ALA A 64 15.61 -30.84 9.94
C ALA A 64 16.39 -29.54 9.72
N GLY A 65 16.03 -28.44 10.41
CA GLY A 65 16.68 -27.14 10.28
C GLY A 65 18.15 -27.14 10.79
N PRO A 66 19.03 -26.33 10.16
CA PRO A 66 20.47 -26.33 10.45
C PRO A 66 20.82 -25.95 11.91
N GLN A 67 19.93 -25.27 12.61
CA GLN A 67 20.11 -24.90 14.02
C GLN A 67 19.73 -26.02 15.00
N ASN A 68 19.08 -27.09 14.52
CA ASN A 68 18.53 -28.15 15.34
C ASN A 68 19.13 -29.53 15.05
N SER A 69 20.04 -29.65 14.10
CA SER A 69 20.67 -30.91 13.65
C SER A 69 21.50 -31.65 14.72
N GLY A 70 21.70 -31.04 15.89
CA GLY A 70 22.36 -31.67 17.05
C GLY A 70 21.40 -32.37 18.05
N VAL A 71 20.11 -32.44 17.75
CA VAL A 71 19.07 -32.95 18.68
C VAL A 71 18.82 -34.45 18.53
N ILE A 72 19.32 -35.09 17.47
CA ILE A 72 19.14 -36.48 17.19
C ILE A 72 20.45 -37.26 17.53
N SER A 73 20.65 -37.58 18.81
CA SER A 73 21.53 -38.64 19.23
C SER A 73 20.84 -39.41 20.34
N PRO A 74 20.59 -40.72 20.18
CA PRO A 74 20.07 -41.54 21.26
C PRO A 74 21.21 -41.87 22.25
N SER A 75 21.18 -41.32 23.43
CA SER A 75 21.98 -41.83 24.53
C SER A 75 21.33 -43.10 25.09
N SER A 76 21.92 -44.23 24.75
CA SER A 76 21.82 -45.43 25.56
C SER A 76 22.58 -45.16 26.86
N ASP A 77 21.92 -45.19 27.99
CA ASP A 77 22.53 -45.72 29.22
C ASP A 77 21.46 -46.16 30.20
N THR A 78 21.60 -47.45 30.52
CA THR A 78 20.95 -48.24 31.57
C THR A 78 21.62 -47.95 32.93
N ASP A 79 20.81 -48.05 33.99
CA ASP A 79 21.12 -48.37 35.36
C ASP A 79 21.83 -47.36 36.29
N ALA A 80 21.15 -46.93 37.31
CA ALA A 80 21.33 -47.26 38.72
C ALA A 80 20.60 -46.27 39.65
N GLN A 81 19.82 -46.85 40.55
CA GLN A 81 19.27 -46.23 41.78
C GLN A 81 20.31 -46.26 42.89
N PRO A 82 19.97 -45.82 44.14
CA PRO A 82 20.01 -44.44 44.65
C PRO A 82 20.97 -44.37 45.84
N GLU A 83 21.34 -43.18 46.30
CA GLU A 83 21.59 -43.00 47.71
C GLU A 83 21.44 -41.55 48.20
N ALA A 84 21.03 -41.49 49.45
CA ALA A 84 20.64 -40.34 50.22
C ALA A 84 21.86 -39.62 50.86
N GLY A 85 21.68 -38.37 51.21
CA GLY A 85 22.56 -37.82 52.21
C GLY A 85 22.72 -36.30 52.26
N ARG A 86 21.86 -35.67 53.05
CA ARG A 86 22.17 -34.70 54.11
C ARG A 86 22.95 -33.42 53.85
N THR A 87 22.25 -32.35 54.31
CA THR A 87 22.76 -31.25 55.15
C THR A 87 23.58 -30.18 54.41
N GLY A 88 23.30 -28.97 54.61
CA GLY A 88 22.82 -28.12 55.65
C GLY A 88 22.96 -26.66 55.31
N ALA A 89 22.01 -25.98 55.79
CA ALA A 89 22.01 -24.64 56.38
C ALA A 89 23.10 -23.61 56.03
N ARG A 90 22.72 -22.40 55.65
CA ARG A 90 22.69 -21.29 56.57
C ARG A 90 22.19 -19.98 55.97
N LEU A 91 21.24 -19.41 56.67
CA LEU A 91 20.86 -18.01 56.64
C LEU A 91 22.08 -17.09 56.85
N THR A 92 22.05 -15.93 56.27
CA THR A 92 22.49 -14.71 56.96
C THR A 92 21.66 -13.53 56.52
N VAL A 93 20.94 -12.97 57.47
CA VAL A 93 20.29 -11.65 57.51
C VAL A 93 21.31 -10.67 58.03
N ILE A 94 21.41 -9.49 57.52
CA ILE A 94 21.89 -8.23 58.16
C ILE A 94 21.16 -7.13 57.39
N ASP A 95 20.19 -6.44 57.84
CA ASP A 95 19.88 -5.49 58.92
C ASP A 95 20.82 -4.28 58.98
N GLY A 96 20.20 -3.13 58.99
CA GLY A 96 20.77 -1.95 59.58
C GLY A 96 20.60 -0.63 58.87
N ARG A 97 19.48 0.09 59.14
CA ARG A 97 19.44 1.41 59.83
C ARG A 97 20.08 2.59 59.08
N ASN A 98 19.56 3.70 59.10
CA ASN A 98 18.82 4.67 59.87
C ASN A 98 19.11 6.05 59.29
N LEU A 99 18.35 6.99 59.42
CA LEU A 99 17.96 8.14 60.22
C LEU A 99 17.65 9.31 59.31
N ASP A 100 16.83 10.23 59.49
CA ASP A 100 16.08 11.06 60.42
C ASP A 100 15.32 12.08 59.56
N GLY A 101 14.26 12.69 59.89
CA GLY A 101 13.61 13.07 61.11
C GLY A 101 12.67 14.25 60.87
N ARG A 102 11.67 14.30 61.72
CA ARG A 102 10.86 15.43 62.23
C ARG A 102 9.53 15.76 61.56
N GLY A 103 8.47 15.41 62.32
CA GLY A 103 7.23 16.17 62.42
C GLY A 103 7.39 17.40 63.37
N PRO A 104 6.35 17.97 63.96
CA PRO A 104 5.15 17.35 64.56
C PRO A 104 3.82 18.18 64.50
N ASP A 105 2.75 17.58 65.11
CA ASP A 105 1.70 18.16 65.98
C ASP A 105 0.46 18.80 65.31
N ASN A 106 -0.76 18.63 65.73
CA ASN A 106 -1.41 18.29 67.04
C ASN A 106 -2.87 17.85 66.78
N CYS A 107 -3.32 16.78 67.34
CA CYS A 107 -4.27 16.58 68.46
C CYS A 107 -5.41 17.58 68.64
N SER A 108 -6.67 17.12 68.71
CA SER A 108 -7.46 16.67 69.89
C SER A 108 -8.91 16.45 69.40
N ALA A 109 -9.58 15.43 69.55
CA ALA A 109 -10.19 14.56 70.53
C ALA A 109 -11.24 15.21 71.45
N ILE A 110 -12.31 14.40 71.70
CA ILE A 110 -13.24 14.36 72.87
C ILE A 110 -14.68 14.79 72.50
N ALA A 111 -15.65 13.94 72.32
CA ALA A 111 -16.32 12.91 73.14
C ALA A 111 -17.62 13.40 73.83
N ILE A 112 -18.72 12.71 73.56
CA ILE A 112 -19.77 12.14 74.43
C ILE A 112 -20.67 13.12 75.20
N GLU A 113 -22.00 13.01 74.98
CA GLU A 113 -23.02 12.51 75.90
C GLU A 113 -24.43 12.77 75.47
N ASP A 114 -25.23 11.75 75.53
CA ASP A 114 -26.68 11.65 75.68
C ASP A 114 -26.98 11.68 77.17
N PRO A 115 -28.15 11.85 77.80
CA PRO A 115 -29.52 11.42 77.31
C PRO A 115 -30.75 12.19 77.87
N SER A 116 -31.89 11.79 77.36
CA SER A 116 -33.12 11.46 78.13
C SER A 116 -34.23 12.47 78.44
N PHE A 117 -35.41 11.97 78.16
CA PHE A 117 -36.74 12.06 78.84
C PHE A 117 -37.57 13.35 78.74
N ALA A 118 -38.72 13.33 78.12
CA ALA A 118 -40.05 13.12 78.72
C ALA A 118 -41.19 13.56 77.74
N ASP A 119 -42.11 12.66 77.50
CA ASP A 119 -43.52 12.88 77.10
C ASP A 119 -44.33 13.45 78.31
N PRO A 120 -45.61 13.81 78.26
CA PRO A 120 -46.62 13.74 77.16
C PRO A 120 -47.69 14.88 77.17
N CYS A 121 -48.65 14.74 76.27
CA CYS A 121 -50.09 15.07 76.37
C CYS A 121 -50.66 16.16 75.48
N SER A 122 -51.53 15.66 74.61
CA SER A 122 -52.90 16.09 74.24
C SER A 122 -53.17 17.45 73.58
N ALA A 123 -53.62 17.40 72.33
CA ALA A 123 -54.96 17.79 71.86
C ALA A 123 -55.09 17.81 70.34
N GLU A 124 -55.98 17.00 69.78
CA GLU A 124 -56.56 17.17 68.46
C GLU A 124 -57.64 18.26 68.50
N PRO A 125 -58.31 18.67 67.41
CA PRO A 125 -58.11 18.54 65.96
C PRO A 125 -58.37 19.82 65.16
N SER A 126 -57.93 19.90 63.94
CA SER A 126 -58.78 20.45 62.85
C SER A 126 -58.20 20.18 61.44
N LEU A 127 -59.00 19.53 60.63
CA LEU A 127 -58.87 19.28 59.22
C LEU A 127 -58.75 20.56 58.39
N ARG A 128 -57.69 20.74 57.66
CA ARG A 128 -57.64 21.46 56.38
C ARG A 128 -56.88 20.69 55.35
N HIS A 129 -57.59 20.14 54.36
CA HIS A 129 -57.05 19.59 53.16
C HIS A 129 -56.28 20.66 52.37
N THR A 130 -54.96 20.51 52.22
CA THR A 130 -54.20 21.14 51.17
C THR A 130 -53.56 20.05 50.34
N ALA A 131 -53.95 19.92 49.10
CA ALA A 131 -53.40 18.98 48.11
C ALA A 131 -51.93 19.30 47.82
N ALA A 132 -51.04 18.47 48.34
CA ALA A 132 -49.63 18.51 47.97
C ALA A 132 -49.45 17.78 46.63
N HIS A 133 -49.24 18.53 45.57
CA HIS A 133 -48.79 17.97 44.29
C HIS A 133 -47.41 17.30 44.47
N PRO A 134 -47.20 16.06 44.04
CA PRO A 134 -45.94 15.37 44.27
C PRO A 134 -44.84 15.99 43.36
N ARG A 135 -43.86 16.63 43.99
CA ARG A 135 -42.64 17.22 43.36
C ARG A 135 -41.78 16.24 42.57
N TRP A 136 -42.11 14.96 42.53
CA TRP A 136 -41.41 13.94 41.77
C TRP A 136 -41.66 13.98 40.26
N ARG A 137 -42.81 14.52 39.80
CA ARG A 137 -43.14 14.65 38.37
C ARG A 137 -42.25 15.66 37.64
N THR A 138 -41.82 16.72 38.33
CA THR A 138 -40.89 17.71 37.76
C THR A 138 -39.45 17.21 37.74
N ALA A 139 -39.02 16.37 38.70
CA ALA A 139 -37.72 15.74 38.71
C ALA A 139 -37.57 14.71 37.56
N VAL A 140 -38.60 13.96 37.23
CA VAL A 140 -38.59 12.99 36.11
C VAL A 140 -38.54 13.70 34.76
N LEU A 141 -39.18 14.85 34.60
CA LEU A 141 -39.19 15.63 33.34
C LEU A 141 -37.82 16.31 33.03
N VAL A 142 -37.01 16.59 34.06
CA VAL A 142 -35.68 17.19 33.89
C VAL A 142 -34.58 16.12 33.78
N MET A 143 -34.73 15.00 34.49
CA MET A 143 -33.73 13.92 34.49
C MET A 143 -33.80 13.03 33.22
N ALA A 144 -34.99 12.88 32.62
CA ALA A 144 -35.15 12.06 31.40
C ALA A 144 -34.33 12.56 30.21
N PRO A 145 -34.27 13.87 29.86
CA PRO A 145 -33.42 14.35 28.76
C PRO A 145 -31.92 14.28 29.11
N ILE A 146 -31.54 14.48 30.39
CA ILE A 146 -30.15 14.34 30.81
C ILE A 146 -29.68 12.88 30.67
N PHE A 147 -30.53 11.93 31.06
CA PHE A 147 -30.23 10.49 30.90
C PHE A 147 -30.21 10.08 29.42
N ALA A 148 -31.11 10.64 28.59
CA ALA A 148 -31.12 10.42 27.15
C ALA A 148 -29.86 10.98 26.48
N VAL A 149 -29.40 12.18 26.85
CA VAL A 149 -28.14 12.76 26.37
C VAL A 149 -26.95 11.96 26.89
N ALA A 150 -26.96 11.52 28.15
CA ALA A 150 -25.89 10.68 28.70
C ALA A 150 -25.84 9.30 28.02
N ILE A 151 -26.98 8.68 27.71
CA ILE A 151 -27.04 7.43 26.94
C ILE A 151 -26.58 7.67 25.50
N LEU A 152 -26.95 8.78 24.88
CA LEU A 152 -26.55 9.13 23.52
C LEU A 152 -25.04 9.42 23.44
N THR A 153 -24.50 10.16 24.43
CA THR A 153 -23.04 10.41 24.54
C THR A 153 -22.29 9.13 24.88
N LEU A 154 -22.82 8.29 25.76
CA LEU A 154 -22.24 6.99 26.08
C LEU A 154 -22.27 6.07 24.84
N ALA A 155 -23.40 6.02 24.12
CA ALA A 155 -23.52 5.24 22.87
C ALA A 155 -22.59 5.74 21.75
N THR A 156 -22.30 7.05 21.70
CA THR A 156 -21.29 7.60 20.77
C THR A 156 -19.86 7.33 21.24
N LEU A 157 -19.59 7.33 22.54
CA LEU A 157 -18.29 7.00 23.12
C LEU A 157 -17.99 5.49 23.11
N TYR A 158 -18.99 4.64 23.20
CA TYR A 158 -18.86 3.17 23.08
C TYR A 158 -19.11 2.63 21.67
N ARG A 159 -19.36 3.49 20.69
CA ARG A 159 -19.32 3.06 19.30
C ARG A 159 -17.88 2.70 19.02
N SER A 160 -17.55 1.41 19.01
CA SER A 160 -16.25 0.93 18.49
C SER A 160 -16.04 1.62 17.14
N PRO A 161 -14.97 2.38 16.96
CA PRO A 161 -14.71 2.97 15.65
C PRO A 161 -14.75 1.84 14.64
N GLY A 162 -15.62 1.97 13.64
CA GLY A 162 -15.76 0.95 12.59
C GLY A 162 -14.41 0.74 11.92
N LEU A 163 -14.24 -0.41 11.32
CA LEU A 163 -13.09 -0.68 10.45
C LEU A 163 -13.33 0.07 9.13
N ASP A 164 -12.86 1.31 9.06
CA ASP A 164 -13.10 2.25 7.95
C ASP A 164 -11.97 2.32 6.94
N SER A 165 -10.89 1.59 7.20
CA SER A 165 -9.69 1.57 6.37
C SER A 165 -9.03 0.19 6.40
N ILE A 166 -8.57 -0.25 5.23
CA ILE A 166 -8.00 -1.57 5.05
C ILE A 166 -6.79 -1.53 4.11
N ALA A 167 -5.85 -2.43 4.34
CA ALA A 167 -4.83 -2.79 3.37
C ALA A 167 -4.84 -4.30 3.13
N VAL A 168 -4.76 -4.69 1.87
CA VAL A 168 -4.55 -6.08 1.45
C VAL A 168 -3.06 -6.26 1.19
N LEU A 169 -2.37 -6.96 2.06
CA LEU A 169 -0.94 -7.23 1.90
C LEU A 169 -0.71 -8.22 0.75
N PRO A 170 0.43 -8.14 0.05
CA PRO A 170 0.77 -9.11 -0.98
C PRO A 170 0.71 -10.54 -0.43
N PHE A 171 -0.13 -11.37 -1.04
CA PHE A 171 -0.24 -12.77 -0.64
C PHE A 171 1.08 -13.48 -0.95
N THR A 172 1.52 -14.31 0.00
CA THR A 172 2.76 -15.06 -0.17
C THR A 172 2.54 -16.24 -1.10
N ASN A 173 3.38 -16.39 -2.14
CA ASN A 173 3.46 -17.62 -2.91
C ASN A 173 4.24 -18.67 -2.12
N ALA A 174 3.52 -19.50 -1.38
CA ALA A 174 4.11 -20.55 -0.55
C ALA A 174 4.41 -21.85 -1.34
N GLY A 175 4.07 -21.91 -2.63
CA GLY A 175 4.45 -22.98 -3.55
C GLY A 175 5.92 -22.91 -3.99
N GLY A 176 6.55 -21.75 -3.87
CA GLY A 176 7.97 -21.53 -4.20
C GLY A 176 8.29 -21.52 -5.70
N ASP A 177 7.32 -21.69 -6.58
CA ASP A 177 7.51 -21.57 -8.03
C ASP A 177 7.25 -20.13 -8.48
N ALA A 178 8.31 -19.43 -8.91
CA ALA A 178 8.23 -18.06 -9.40
C ALA A 178 7.28 -17.90 -10.60
N ASN A 179 7.03 -18.97 -11.37
CA ASN A 179 6.07 -18.91 -12.48
C ASN A 179 4.62 -18.77 -12.01
N THR A 180 4.35 -18.97 -10.73
CA THR A 180 3.01 -18.83 -10.12
C THR A 180 2.86 -17.58 -9.25
N ASP A 181 3.87 -16.70 -9.19
CA ASP A 181 3.81 -15.43 -8.45
C ASP A 181 2.67 -14.52 -8.92
N TYR A 182 2.34 -14.58 -10.21
CA TYR A 182 1.24 -13.81 -10.78
C TYR A 182 -0.12 -14.15 -10.15
N LEU A 183 -0.31 -15.37 -9.63
CA LEU A 183 -1.55 -15.75 -8.95
C LEU A 183 -1.69 -15.06 -7.59
N SER A 184 -0.63 -15.06 -6.79
CA SER A 184 -0.64 -14.41 -5.47
C SER A 184 -0.76 -12.89 -5.60
N ASP A 185 -0.02 -12.30 -6.53
CA ASP A 185 -0.09 -10.86 -6.82
C ASP A 185 -1.45 -10.48 -7.41
N GLY A 186 -1.97 -11.29 -8.34
CA GLY A 186 -3.26 -11.04 -8.98
C GLY A 186 -4.45 -11.19 -8.02
N ILE A 187 -4.43 -12.17 -7.12
CA ILE A 187 -5.45 -12.29 -6.06
C ILE A 187 -5.41 -11.06 -5.15
N THR A 188 -4.21 -10.60 -4.78
CA THR A 188 -4.05 -9.41 -3.95
C THR A 188 -4.62 -8.16 -4.64
N GLU A 189 -4.23 -7.92 -5.90
CA GLU A 189 -4.69 -6.77 -6.70
C GLU A 189 -6.20 -6.81 -6.90
N SER A 190 -6.75 -7.96 -7.28
CA SER A 190 -8.19 -8.13 -7.45
C SER A 190 -9.00 -7.91 -6.16
N LEU A 191 -8.45 -8.27 -4.99
CA LEU A 191 -9.08 -7.96 -3.71
C LEU A 191 -9.01 -6.45 -3.38
N ILE A 192 -7.91 -5.79 -3.69
CA ILE A 192 -7.78 -4.33 -3.54
C ILE A 192 -8.87 -3.65 -4.38
N ASP A 193 -8.98 -4.00 -5.67
CA ASP A 193 -9.95 -3.44 -6.59
C ASP A 193 -11.39 -3.71 -6.15
N SER A 194 -11.69 -4.95 -5.77
CA SER A 194 -13.04 -5.32 -5.29
C SER A 194 -13.44 -4.58 -4.02
N LEU A 195 -12.52 -4.45 -3.06
CA LEU A 195 -12.80 -3.77 -1.79
C LEU A 195 -12.85 -2.24 -1.93
N ALA A 196 -12.20 -1.66 -2.94
CA ALA A 196 -12.31 -0.23 -3.26
C ALA A 196 -13.76 0.19 -3.60
N HIS A 197 -14.59 -0.75 -4.08
CA HIS A 197 -16.00 -0.51 -4.34
C HIS A 197 -16.90 -0.58 -3.09
N VAL A 198 -16.35 -0.88 -1.91
CA VAL A 198 -17.12 -0.85 -0.64
C VAL A 198 -17.30 0.59 -0.20
N PRO A 199 -18.56 1.10 -0.08
CA PRO A 199 -18.79 2.50 0.27
C PRO A 199 -18.12 2.89 1.59
N GLU A 200 -17.52 4.08 1.62
CA GLU A 200 -16.86 4.67 2.79
C GLU A 200 -15.67 3.83 3.34
N LEU A 201 -15.24 2.77 2.68
CA LEU A 201 -14.05 2.00 3.02
C LEU A 201 -12.84 2.58 2.28
N ARG A 202 -11.84 3.00 3.03
CA ARG A 202 -10.57 3.48 2.46
C ARG A 202 -9.63 2.29 2.26
N VAL A 203 -9.39 1.93 1.02
CA VAL A 203 -8.49 0.83 0.65
C VAL A 203 -7.13 1.38 0.25
N ARG A 204 -6.04 0.82 0.76
CA ARG A 204 -4.69 1.22 0.35
C ARG A 204 -4.38 0.68 -1.03
N SER A 205 -3.73 1.52 -1.84
CA SER A 205 -3.35 1.16 -3.20
C SER A 205 -2.29 0.05 -3.22
N ARG A 206 -2.18 -0.60 -4.36
CA ARG A 206 -1.15 -1.59 -4.63
C ARG A 206 0.25 -1.04 -4.35
N SER A 207 0.57 0.16 -4.80
CA SER A 207 1.89 0.79 -4.62
C SER A 207 2.29 0.93 -3.15
N SER A 208 1.33 1.18 -2.27
CA SER A 208 1.59 1.28 -0.84
C SER A 208 1.85 -0.04 -0.16
N VAL A 209 1.19 -1.12 -0.58
CA VAL A 209 1.29 -2.42 0.09
C VAL A 209 2.39 -3.32 -0.47
N PHE A 210 2.70 -3.25 -1.78
CA PHE A 210 3.68 -4.15 -2.40
C PHE A 210 5.13 -3.91 -1.95
N ARG A 211 5.44 -2.76 -1.37
CA ARG A 211 6.73 -2.54 -0.69
C ARG A 211 6.98 -3.48 0.49
N TYR A 212 5.95 -4.15 0.99
CA TYR A 212 6.05 -5.15 2.05
C TYR A 212 6.17 -6.59 1.51
N LYS A 213 6.14 -6.79 0.19
CA LYS A 213 6.28 -8.13 -0.42
C LYS A 213 7.57 -8.80 0.03
N GLY A 214 7.45 -10.01 0.59
CA GLY A 214 8.60 -10.80 1.06
C GLY A 214 9.25 -10.31 2.35
N LYS A 215 8.69 -9.29 3.03
CA LYS A 215 9.20 -8.78 4.31
C LYS A 215 8.45 -9.43 5.47
N ASP A 216 9.19 -9.96 6.43
CA ASP A 216 8.64 -10.42 7.71
C ASP A 216 8.51 -9.23 8.66
N VAL A 217 7.36 -8.60 8.68
CA VAL A 217 7.09 -7.40 9.49
C VAL A 217 5.87 -7.65 10.36
N ASP A 218 5.91 -7.15 11.59
CA ASP A 218 4.80 -7.18 12.53
C ASP A 218 3.53 -6.50 11.98
N VAL A 219 2.39 -7.18 12.09
CA VAL A 219 1.08 -6.74 11.55
C VAL A 219 0.66 -5.39 12.11
N GLN A 220 0.86 -5.13 13.41
CA GLN A 220 0.50 -3.85 14.02
C GLN A 220 1.38 -2.72 13.47
N LYS A 221 2.67 -3.00 13.31
CA LYS A 221 3.59 -2.01 12.72
C LYS A 221 3.20 -1.69 11.29
N MET A 222 2.95 -2.70 10.45
CA MET A 222 2.50 -2.48 9.06
C MET A 222 1.18 -1.69 9.01
N GLY A 223 0.20 -2.06 9.83
CA GLY A 223 -1.07 -1.38 9.88
C GLY A 223 -0.95 0.09 10.31
N ASN A 224 -0.10 0.37 11.30
CA ASN A 224 0.20 1.72 11.74
C ASN A 224 0.94 2.52 10.66
N ASP A 225 1.94 1.91 10.03
CA ASP A 225 2.71 2.54 8.93
C ASP A 225 1.80 2.86 7.73
N LEU A 226 0.88 1.96 7.39
CA LEU A 226 -0.12 2.15 6.34
C LEU A 226 -1.29 3.05 6.77
N GLY A 227 -1.44 3.33 8.06
CA GLY A 227 -2.53 4.14 8.62
C GLY A 227 -3.91 3.51 8.36
N VAL A 228 -4.03 2.19 8.60
CA VAL A 228 -5.27 1.43 8.43
C VAL A 228 -5.74 0.79 9.72
N SER A 229 -7.05 0.56 9.82
CA SER A 229 -7.67 -0.11 10.96
C SER A 229 -7.71 -1.63 10.82
N ALA A 230 -7.59 -2.15 9.59
CA ALA A 230 -7.60 -3.58 9.30
C ALA A 230 -6.55 -3.97 8.25
N LEU A 231 -6.03 -5.18 8.36
CA LEU A 231 -5.14 -5.80 7.38
C LEU A 231 -5.70 -7.15 6.90
N VAL A 232 -5.66 -7.37 5.59
CA VAL A 232 -5.81 -8.70 5.00
C VAL A 232 -4.42 -9.23 4.68
N SER A 233 -4.12 -10.42 5.16
CA SER A 233 -2.93 -11.17 4.80
C SER A 233 -3.31 -12.56 4.30
N GLY A 234 -2.45 -13.18 3.51
CA GLY A 234 -2.74 -14.51 3.01
C GLY A 234 -1.57 -15.20 2.32
N ARG A 235 -1.80 -16.45 1.97
CA ARG A 235 -0.85 -17.28 1.21
C ARG A 235 -1.57 -18.08 0.14
N VAL A 236 -0.89 -18.30 -0.96
CA VAL A 236 -1.36 -19.09 -2.11
C VAL A 236 -0.40 -20.27 -2.31
N VAL A 237 -0.93 -21.47 -2.46
CA VAL A 237 -0.15 -22.68 -2.72
C VAL A 237 -0.75 -23.38 -3.95
N PRO A 238 -0.20 -23.17 -5.14
CA PRO A 238 -0.59 -23.93 -6.33
C PRO A 238 -0.13 -25.39 -6.21
N ARG A 239 -1.02 -26.34 -6.51
CA ARG A 239 -0.75 -27.79 -6.50
C ARG A 239 -1.34 -28.45 -7.74
N GLY A 240 -0.63 -28.41 -8.86
CA GLY A 240 -1.14 -28.91 -10.13
C GLY A 240 -2.38 -28.12 -10.56
N ASP A 241 -3.53 -28.79 -10.67
CA ASP A 241 -4.82 -28.19 -11.05
C ASP A 241 -5.60 -27.58 -9.85
N THR A 242 -5.03 -27.65 -8.66
CA THR A 242 -5.67 -27.14 -7.43
C THR A 242 -4.89 -25.97 -6.86
N ILE A 243 -5.62 -24.96 -6.38
CA ILE A 243 -5.06 -23.80 -5.67
C ILE A 243 -5.58 -23.82 -4.23
N GLU A 244 -4.68 -23.82 -3.27
CA GLU A 244 -5.00 -23.63 -1.86
C GLU A 244 -4.72 -22.16 -1.49
N VAL A 245 -5.72 -21.49 -0.92
CA VAL A 245 -5.60 -20.09 -0.47
C VAL A 245 -6.03 -20.01 0.99
N SER A 246 -5.16 -19.43 1.81
CA SER A 246 -5.50 -19.06 3.18
C SER A 246 -5.49 -17.54 3.28
N ALA A 247 -6.52 -16.94 3.85
CA ALA A 247 -6.62 -15.52 4.06
C ALA A 247 -7.14 -15.20 5.46
N GLU A 248 -6.62 -14.12 6.04
CA GLU A 248 -6.98 -13.64 7.38
C GLU A 248 -7.20 -12.13 7.35
N LEU A 249 -8.24 -11.67 8.05
CA LEU A 249 -8.52 -10.26 8.31
C LEU A 249 -8.21 -9.97 9.79
N THR A 250 -7.29 -9.06 10.03
CA THR A 250 -6.81 -8.72 11.38
C THR A 250 -7.14 -7.26 11.71
N ASP A 251 -7.70 -7.02 12.89
CA ASP A 251 -7.82 -5.68 13.47
C ASP A 251 -6.43 -5.22 13.95
N VAL A 252 -5.95 -4.09 13.42
CA VAL A 252 -4.61 -3.57 13.74
C VAL A 252 -4.50 -3.07 15.17
N ARG A 253 -5.61 -2.62 15.78
CA ARG A 253 -5.63 -1.99 17.10
C ARG A 253 -5.22 -2.92 18.24
N ASP A 254 -5.63 -4.18 18.16
CA ASP A 254 -5.41 -5.19 19.19
C ASP A 254 -4.81 -6.50 18.66
N ASN A 255 -4.46 -6.52 17.37
CA ASN A 255 -3.92 -7.68 16.66
C ASN A 255 -4.85 -8.90 16.74
N THR A 256 -6.17 -8.67 16.72
CA THR A 256 -7.17 -9.73 16.76
C THR A 256 -7.57 -10.16 15.36
N VAL A 257 -7.49 -11.45 15.08
CA VAL A 257 -8.03 -12.02 13.84
C VAL A 257 -9.55 -11.99 13.89
N ILE A 258 -10.18 -11.18 13.05
CA ILE A 258 -11.62 -11.00 12.95
C ILE A 258 -12.25 -12.09 12.08
N TRP A 259 -11.51 -12.51 11.05
CA TRP A 259 -11.94 -13.52 10.09
C TRP A 259 -10.72 -14.25 9.55
N GLY A 260 -10.87 -15.54 9.32
CA GLY A 260 -9.86 -16.36 8.67
C GLY A 260 -10.54 -17.52 7.95
N GLN A 261 -10.08 -17.80 6.73
CA GLN A 261 -10.65 -18.86 5.90
C GLN A 261 -9.57 -19.56 5.08
N HIS A 262 -9.77 -20.84 4.90
CA HIS A 262 -8.97 -21.67 4.01
C HIS A 262 -9.85 -22.19 2.87
N TYR A 263 -9.34 -22.07 1.64
CA TYR A 263 -10.02 -22.52 0.44
C TYR A 263 -9.13 -23.52 -0.29
N SER A 264 -9.73 -24.58 -0.81
CA SER A 264 -9.09 -25.51 -1.74
C SER A 264 -10.01 -25.64 -2.95
N ILE A 265 -9.54 -25.19 -4.09
CA ILE A 265 -10.35 -25.06 -5.31
C ILE A 265 -9.57 -25.55 -6.53
N LYS A 266 -10.27 -25.85 -7.62
CA LYS A 266 -9.63 -26.02 -8.93
C LYS A 266 -9.22 -24.65 -9.51
N SER A 267 -8.18 -24.62 -10.31
CA SER A 267 -7.73 -23.41 -11.00
C SER A 267 -8.85 -22.75 -11.83
N SER A 268 -9.75 -23.55 -12.40
CA SER A 268 -10.94 -23.06 -13.13
C SER A 268 -11.98 -22.34 -12.26
N GLU A 269 -11.89 -22.45 -10.93
CA GLU A 269 -12.81 -21.83 -9.97
C GLU A 269 -12.24 -20.54 -9.33
N ILE A 270 -11.12 -20.04 -9.83
CA ILE A 270 -10.42 -18.86 -9.25
C ILE A 270 -11.30 -17.63 -9.18
N ILE A 271 -12.14 -17.40 -10.18
CA ILE A 271 -13.10 -16.27 -10.23
C ILE A 271 -14.07 -16.35 -9.04
N SER A 272 -14.67 -17.53 -8.83
CA SER A 272 -15.62 -17.74 -7.73
C SER A 272 -14.95 -17.68 -6.34
N LEU A 273 -13.67 -18.04 -6.25
CA LEU A 273 -12.89 -17.87 -5.02
C LEU A 273 -12.77 -16.38 -4.66
N GLN A 274 -12.34 -15.56 -5.60
CA GLN A 274 -12.13 -14.13 -5.35
C GLN A 274 -13.44 -13.41 -5.02
N GLN A 275 -14.52 -13.74 -5.71
CA GLN A 275 -15.86 -13.24 -5.38
C GLN A 275 -16.27 -13.56 -3.96
N ARG A 276 -16.04 -14.82 -3.52
CA ARG A 276 -16.33 -15.22 -2.13
C ARG A 276 -15.45 -14.49 -1.12
N MET A 277 -14.13 -14.41 -1.38
CA MET A 277 -13.20 -13.73 -0.48
C MET A 277 -13.55 -12.25 -0.32
N ALA A 278 -13.77 -11.54 -1.45
CA ALA A 278 -14.15 -10.14 -1.42
C ALA A 278 -15.48 -9.92 -0.68
N GLY A 279 -16.48 -10.76 -0.94
CA GLY A 279 -17.77 -10.71 -0.25
C GLY A 279 -17.67 -10.99 1.25
N ASP A 280 -16.93 -12.03 1.64
CA ASP A 280 -16.73 -12.40 3.05
C ASP A 280 -16.00 -11.29 3.83
N ILE A 281 -14.95 -10.71 3.25
CA ILE A 281 -14.20 -9.60 3.86
C ILE A 281 -15.10 -8.36 3.98
N ALA A 282 -15.79 -7.99 2.91
CA ALA A 282 -16.69 -6.84 2.90
C ALA A 282 -17.83 -6.97 3.95
N ASP A 283 -18.43 -8.15 4.09
CA ASP A 283 -19.45 -8.44 5.09
C ASP A 283 -18.91 -8.33 6.55
N LYS A 284 -17.62 -8.62 6.77
CA LYS A 284 -16.98 -8.45 8.09
C LYS A 284 -16.64 -7.00 8.41
N LEU A 285 -16.25 -6.22 7.39
CA LEU A 285 -15.93 -4.80 7.54
C LEU A 285 -17.21 -3.95 7.66
N ARG A 286 -18.23 -4.30 6.90
CA ARG A 286 -19.50 -3.58 6.82
C ARG A 286 -20.69 -4.54 6.93
N SER A 287 -21.32 -4.56 8.09
CA SER A 287 -22.42 -5.49 8.38
C SER A 287 -23.73 -5.24 7.61
N LYS A 288 -23.80 -4.25 6.71
CA LYS A 288 -25.02 -3.85 6.00
C LYS A 288 -24.75 -3.33 4.59
N LEU A 289 -24.06 -4.09 3.77
CA LEU A 289 -24.02 -3.80 2.34
C LEU A 289 -25.39 -4.11 1.71
N SER A 290 -25.87 -3.21 0.86
CA SER A 290 -27.05 -3.46 0.01
C SER A 290 -26.74 -4.56 -1.02
N LEU A 291 -27.77 -5.13 -1.62
CA LEU A 291 -27.60 -6.14 -2.67
C LEU A 291 -26.80 -5.60 -3.87
N ALA A 292 -27.02 -4.34 -4.25
CA ALA A 292 -26.31 -3.69 -5.34
C ALA A 292 -24.81 -3.50 -5.03
N GLU A 293 -24.49 -3.04 -3.81
CA GLU A 293 -23.09 -2.91 -3.35
C GLU A 293 -22.38 -4.25 -3.31
N LYS A 294 -23.04 -5.32 -2.84
CA LYS A 294 -22.49 -6.68 -2.86
C LYS A 294 -22.22 -7.17 -4.27
N GLN A 295 -23.12 -6.90 -5.22
CA GLN A 295 -22.90 -7.24 -6.62
C GLN A 295 -21.70 -6.51 -7.20
N GLN A 296 -21.50 -5.25 -6.85
CA GLN A 296 -20.37 -4.46 -7.30
C GLN A 296 -19.04 -4.97 -6.75
N VAL A 297 -18.96 -5.26 -5.46
CA VAL A 297 -17.78 -5.83 -4.78
C VAL A 297 -17.39 -7.20 -5.37
N THR A 298 -18.35 -8.00 -5.79
CA THR A 298 -18.12 -9.35 -6.33
C THR A 298 -18.01 -9.40 -7.86
N ARG A 299 -17.98 -8.25 -8.53
CA ARG A 299 -17.91 -8.17 -10.00
C ARG A 299 -16.49 -8.46 -10.49
N GLN A 300 -16.34 -9.42 -11.40
CA GLN A 300 -15.04 -9.83 -11.99
C GLN A 300 -14.93 -9.55 -13.48
N GLY A 301 -15.98 -9.07 -14.11
CA GLY A 301 -16.00 -8.68 -15.53
C GLY A 301 -16.00 -9.83 -16.54
N THR A 302 -15.62 -11.05 -16.16
CA THR A 302 -15.67 -12.24 -17.02
C THR A 302 -16.11 -13.48 -16.24
N GLN A 303 -16.65 -14.47 -16.94
CA GLN A 303 -16.91 -15.83 -16.41
C GLN A 303 -15.98 -16.88 -17.04
N ASN A 304 -15.07 -16.46 -17.92
CA ASN A 304 -14.12 -17.34 -18.59
C ASN A 304 -12.82 -17.44 -17.76
N PRO A 305 -12.51 -18.60 -17.15
CA PRO A 305 -11.33 -18.76 -16.31
C PRO A 305 -10.00 -18.57 -17.07
N ASP A 306 -9.95 -18.98 -18.35
CA ASP A 306 -8.75 -18.81 -19.17
C ASP A 306 -8.51 -17.33 -19.48
N ALA A 307 -9.57 -16.56 -19.79
CA ALA A 307 -9.47 -15.12 -19.99
C ALA A 307 -9.02 -14.41 -18.72
N TYR A 308 -9.53 -14.84 -17.57
CA TYR A 308 -9.16 -14.28 -16.29
C TYR A 308 -7.69 -14.58 -15.92
N ASP A 309 -7.22 -15.80 -16.10
CA ASP A 309 -5.82 -16.17 -15.86
C ASP A 309 -4.85 -15.36 -16.75
N LEU A 310 -5.18 -15.20 -18.01
CA LEU A 310 -4.41 -14.35 -18.94
C LEU A 310 -4.42 -12.88 -18.54
N TYR A 311 -5.55 -12.37 -18.07
CA TYR A 311 -5.65 -11.01 -17.52
C TYR A 311 -4.71 -10.83 -16.31
N LEU A 312 -4.70 -11.76 -15.36
CA LEU A 312 -3.79 -11.70 -14.20
C LEU A 312 -2.32 -11.72 -14.62
N LYS A 313 -1.95 -12.55 -15.60
CA LYS A 313 -0.60 -12.56 -16.20
C LYS A 313 -0.26 -11.22 -16.85
N GLY A 314 -1.21 -10.64 -17.57
CA GLY A 314 -1.07 -9.32 -18.17
C GLY A 314 -0.85 -8.23 -17.14
N ARG A 315 -1.65 -8.20 -16.06
CA ARG A 315 -1.48 -7.26 -14.94
C ARG A 315 -0.15 -7.44 -14.21
N TYR A 316 0.25 -8.69 -13.97
CA TYR A 316 1.54 -9.00 -13.35
C TYR A 316 2.72 -8.50 -14.19
N ALA A 317 2.70 -8.74 -15.50
CA ALA A 317 3.73 -8.25 -16.42
C ALA A 317 3.74 -6.70 -16.47
N TRP A 318 2.57 -6.06 -16.60
CA TRP A 318 2.45 -4.60 -16.59
C TRP A 318 3.06 -3.95 -15.34
N ASN A 319 2.94 -4.59 -14.19
CA ASN A 319 3.44 -4.08 -12.91
C ASN A 319 4.99 -4.11 -12.80
N LYS A 320 5.69 -4.85 -13.65
CA LYS A 320 7.16 -4.88 -13.66
C LYS A 320 7.80 -3.64 -14.28
N ARG A 321 7.04 -2.89 -15.08
CA ARG A 321 7.44 -1.59 -15.62
C ARG A 321 8.75 -1.62 -16.41
N THR A 322 8.96 -2.64 -17.23
CA THR A 322 9.99 -2.65 -18.27
C THR A 322 9.35 -2.79 -19.64
N ARG A 323 10.01 -2.31 -20.70
CA ARG A 323 9.47 -2.42 -22.07
C ARG A 323 9.13 -3.87 -22.47
N PRO A 324 10.02 -4.87 -22.27
CA PRO A 324 9.70 -6.27 -22.61
C PRO A 324 8.51 -6.83 -21.81
N ASP A 325 8.40 -6.44 -20.53
CA ASP A 325 7.28 -6.88 -19.71
C ASP A 325 5.96 -6.20 -20.12
N LEU A 326 5.99 -4.91 -20.52
CA LEU A 326 4.81 -4.21 -21.07
C LEU A 326 4.34 -4.82 -22.38
N GLU A 327 5.26 -5.16 -23.28
CA GLU A 327 4.95 -5.88 -24.53
C GLU A 327 4.37 -7.28 -24.24
N THR A 328 4.89 -7.97 -23.23
CA THR A 328 4.35 -9.23 -22.71
C THR A 328 2.95 -9.05 -22.13
N ALA A 329 2.71 -7.97 -21.37
CA ALA A 329 1.39 -7.63 -20.84
C ALA A 329 0.37 -7.43 -21.97
N ILE A 330 0.74 -6.69 -23.02
CA ILE A 330 -0.09 -6.48 -24.21
C ILE A 330 -0.45 -7.81 -24.87
N SER A 331 0.51 -8.76 -24.97
CA SER A 331 0.23 -10.10 -25.53
C SER A 331 -0.82 -10.84 -24.70
N TYR A 332 -0.60 -10.96 -23.39
CA TYR A 332 -1.55 -11.66 -22.52
C TYR A 332 -2.93 -11.02 -22.49
N LEU A 333 -3.02 -9.69 -22.49
CA LEU A 333 -4.31 -8.98 -22.50
C LEU A 333 -5.06 -9.19 -23.83
N ASN A 334 -4.35 -9.20 -24.96
CA ASN A 334 -4.97 -9.54 -26.25
C ASN A 334 -5.43 -11.00 -26.30
N GLU A 335 -4.68 -11.94 -25.71
CA GLU A 335 -5.09 -13.33 -25.59
C GLU A 335 -6.33 -13.46 -24.68
N ALA A 336 -6.39 -12.70 -23.56
CA ALA A 336 -7.57 -12.65 -22.70
C ALA A 336 -8.81 -12.15 -23.46
N ILE A 337 -8.67 -11.08 -24.26
CA ILE A 337 -9.71 -10.53 -25.14
C ILE A 337 -10.14 -11.56 -26.20
N ALA A 338 -9.20 -12.32 -26.76
CA ALA A 338 -9.51 -13.38 -27.72
C ALA A 338 -10.33 -14.52 -27.09
N LYS A 339 -10.12 -14.79 -25.78
CA LYS A 339 -10.89 -15.80 -25.02
C LYS A 339 -12.27 -15.28 -24.60
N ASP A 340 -12.37 -13.99 -24.28
CA ASP A 340 -13.62 -13.31 -23.93
C ASP A 340 -13.64 -11.87 -24.48
N PRO A 341 -14.20 -11.66 -25.68
CA PRO A 341 -14.28 -10.33 -26.29
C PRO A 341 -15.17 -9.32 -25.52
N SER A 342 -15.92 -9.77 -24.52
CA SER A 342 -16.73 -8.91 -23.66
C SER A 342 -16.03 -8.51 -22.35
N TYR A 343 -14.78 -8.92 -22.16
CA TYR A 343 -14.03 -8.68 -20.92
C TYR A 343 -13.52 -7.24 -20.84
N ALA A 344 -14.32 -6.32 -20.31
CA ALA A 344 -14.03 -4.89 -20.22
C ALA A 344 -12.71 -4.58 -19.48
N LEU A 345 -12.40 -5.29 -18.38
CA LEU A 345 -11.16 -5.07 -17.62
C LEU A 345 -9.89 -5.45 -18.42
N ALA A 346 -9.97 -6.41 -19.33
CA ALA A 346 -8.84 -6.73 -20.19
C ALA A 346 -8.55 -5.59 -21.19
N TYR A 347 -9.59 -4.95 -21.73
CA TYR A 347 -9.42 -3.73 -22.54
C TYR A 347 -8.89 -2.55 -21.71
N SER A 348 -9.35 -2.38 -20.47
CA SER A 348 -8.82 -1.36 -19.55
C SER A 348 -7.33 -1.57 -19.30
N GLY A 349 -6.91 -2.80 -18.95
CA GLY A 349 -5.50 -3.12 -18.78
C GLY A 349 -4.66 -2.96 -20.05
N LEU A 350 -5.25 -3.22 -21.22
CA LEU A 350 -4.60 -2.99 -22.52
C LEU A 350 -4.39 -1.48 -22.77
N ALA A 351 -5.37 -0.65 -22.39
CA ALA A 351 -5.26 0.80 -22.46
C ALA A 351 -4.12 1.31 -21.55
N ASP A 352 -4.03 0.80 -20.32
CA ASP A 352 -2.92 1.08 -19.40
C ASP A 352 -1.55 0.77 -20.01
N ALA A 353 -1.42 -0.42 -20.61
CA ALA A 353 -0.15 -0.87 -21.17
C ALA A 353 0.31 0.01 -22.32
N TYR A 354 -0.60 0.37 -23.24
CA TYR A 354 -0.29 1.27 -24.33
C TYR A 354 -0.04 2.71 -23.89
N SER A 355 -0.76 3.22 -22.88
CA SER A 355 -0.57 4.59 -22.37
C SER A 355 0.80 4.80 -21.72
N VAL A 356 1.31 3.76 -21.06
CA VAL A 356 2.59 3.82 -20.33
C VAL A 356 3.80 3.51 -21.21
N LEU A 357 3.61 2.76 -22.29
CA LEU A 357 4.70 2.27 -23.13
C LEU A 357 5.60 3.38 -23.73
N PRO A 358 5.10 4.59 -24.06
CA PRO A 358 5.95 5.70 -24.50
C PRO A 358 7.04 6.13 -23.50
N ASN A 359 6.84 5.92 -22.20
CA ASN A 359 7.86 6.18 -21.18
C ASN A 359 9.07 5.22 -21.29
N TYR A 360 8.96 4.17 -22.10
CA TYR A 360 9.98 3.11 -22.28
C TYR A 360 10.45 3.04 -23.73
N ALA A 361 10.76 4.19 -24.31
CA ALA A 361 11.31 4.33 -25.67
C ALA A 361 10.42 3.77 -26.79
N ALA A 362 9.10 3.76 -26.61
CA ALA A 362 8.15 3.39 -27.66
C ALA A 362 7.47 4.63 -28.26
N SER A 363 7.11 4.54 -29.55
CA SER A 363 6.52 5.66 -30.30
C SER A 363 5.18 6.13 -29.69
N PRO A 364 5.04 7.42 -29.28
CA PRO A 364 3.76 7.99 -28.85
C PRO A 364 2.66 7.86 -29.89
N SER A 365 2.98 8.16 -31.16
CA SER A 365 2.02 8.13 -32.28
C SER A 365 1.47 6.72 -32.60
N GLU A 366 2.17 5.67 -32.19
CA GLU A 366 1.69 4.30 -32.34
C GLU A 366 0.86 3.84 -31.14
N ASN A 367 1.20 4.29 -29.94
CA ASN A 367 0.67 3.69 -28.71
C ASN A 367 -0.52 4.46 -28.12
N PHE A 368 -0.50 5.79 -28.06
CA PHE A 368 -1.65 6.55 -27.52
C PHE A 368 -2.96 6.31 -28.29
N PRO A 369 -3.00 6.24 -29.64
CA PRO A 369 -4.23 5.90 -30.33
C PRO A 369 -4.76 4.50 -30.01
N LYS A 370 -3.86 3.51 -29.79
CA LYS A 370 -4.24 2.16 -29.37
C LYS A 370 -4.79 2.15 -27.95
N SER A 371 -4.18 2.93 -27.07
CA SER A 371 -4.66 3.12 -25.68
C SER A 371 -6.07 3.72 -25.68
N ASN A 372 -6.28 4.82 -26.43
CA ASN A 372 -7.59 5.47 -26.56
C ASN A 372 -8.66 4.50 -27.08
N ALA A 373 -8.32 3.71 -28.12
CA ALA A 373 -9.25 2.74 -28.68
C ALA A 373 -9.62 1.65 -27.66
N ALA A 374 -8.64 1.16 -26.90
CA ALA A 374 -8.86 0.16 -25.86
C ALA A 374 -9.69 0.71 -24.69
N ALA A 375 -9.38 1.92 -24.21
CA ALA A 375 -10.14 2.58 -23.14
C ALA A 375 -11.61 2.81 -23.54
N ARG A 376 -11.85 3.35 -24.74
CA ARG A 376 -13.22 3.53 -25.26
C ARG A 376 -13.95 2.20 -25.41
N LYS A 377 -13.25 1.12 -25.82
CA LYS A 377 -13.86 -0.20 -25.89
C LYS A 377 -14.21 -0.77 -24.53
N ALA A 378 -13.36 -0.54 -23.51
CA ALA A 378 -13.69 -0.91 -22.14
C ALA A 378 -14.97 -0.22 -21.66
N LEU A 379 -15.12 1.09 -21.93
CA LEU A 379 -16.31 1.88 -21.57
C LEU A 379 -17.56 1.52 -22.37
N GLU A 380 -17.41 1.11 -23.62
CA GLU A 380 -18.54 0.56 -24.41
C GLU A 380 -19.10 -0.72 -23.77
N LEU A 381 -18.21 -1.59 -23.27
CA LEU A 381 -18.58 -2.85 -22.64
C LEU A 381 -19.07 -2.65 -21.19
N ASP A 382 -18.48 -1.70 -20.47
CA ASP A 382 -18.82 -1.39 -19.09
C ASP A 382 -18.65 0.11 -18.78
N PRO A 383 -19.72 0.91 -18.94
CA PRO A 383 -19.66 2.36 -18.71
C PRO A 383 -19.52 2.78 -17.25
N THR A 384 -19.47 1.84 -16.32
CA THR A 384 -19.31 2.12 -14.88
C THR A 384 -17.85 2.06 -14.43
N LEU A 385 -16.91 1.72 -15.31
CA LEU A 385 -15.49 1.70 -15.01
C LEU A 385 -14.93 3.13 -14.92
N ALA A 386 -14.42 3.52 -13.77
CA ALA A 386 -13.79 4.84 -13.57
C ALA A 386 -12.42 4.92 -14.26
N HIS A 387 -11.62 3.88 -14.13
CA HIS A 387 -10.22 3.87 -14.54
C HIS A 387 -9.97 4.16 -16.04
N PRO A 388 -10.73 3.59 -17.02
CA PRO A 388 -10.55 3.96 -18.42
C PRO A 388 -10.79 5.44 -18.73
N HIS A 389 -11.68 6.11 -17.98
CA HIS A 389 -11.85 7.57 -18.09
C HIS A 389 -10.58 8.30 -17.66
N ALA A 390 -9.93 7.88 -16.54
CA ALA A 390 -8.67 8.47 -16.12
C ALA A 390 -7.54 8.26 -17.14
N VAL A 391 -7.48 7.09 -17.81
CA VAL A 391 -6.53 6.82 -18.91
C VAL A 391 -6.80 7.74 -20.11
N LEU A 392 -8.05 7.91 -20.50
CA LEU A 392 -8.42 8.86 -21.56
C LEU A 392 -8.03 10.29 -21.19
N GLY A 393 -8.25 10.69 -19.92
CA GLY A 393 -7.85 12.00 -19.41
C GLY A 393 -6.35 12.27 -19.57
N VAL A 394 -5.51 11.28 -19.24
CA VAL A 394 -4.06 11.34 -19.47
C VAL A 394 -3.75 11.48 -20.96
N ASN A 395 -4.28 10.59 -21.78
CA ASN A 395 -3.93 10.50 -23.21
C ASN A 395 -4.39 11.74 -23.98
N GLU A 396 -5.63 12.20 -23.76
CA GLU A 396 -6.17 13.40 -24.40
C GLU A 396 -5.37 14.65 -24.02
N THR A 397 -4.96 14.75 -22.74
CA THR A 397 -4.12 15.86 -22.29
C THR A 397 -2.70 15.79 -22.85
N GLN A 398 -2.04 14.64 -22.75
CA GLN A 398 -0.61 14.53 -23.05
C GLN A 398 -0.31 14.38 -24.54
N TYR A 399 -1.16 13.67 -25.27
CA TYR A 399 -0.90 13.34 -26.67
C TYR A 399 -1.82 14.08 -27.64
N ASP A 400 -3.13 14.09 -27.41
CA ASP A 400 -4.09 14.75 -28.31
C ASP A 400 -4.10 16.28 -28.13
N TRP A 401 -3.53 16.78 -27.00
CA TRP A 401 -3.54 18.17 -26.55
C TRP A 401 -4.96 18.74 -26.43
N ASP A 402 -5.94 17.87 -26.23
CA ASP A 402 -7.31 18.24 -25.87
C ASP A 402 -7.44 18.39 -24.35
N PHE A 403 -7.00 19.53 -23.83
CA PHE A 403 -7.02 19.80 -22.39
C PHE A 403 -8.42 19.84 -21.79
N ALA A 404 -9.41 20.29 -22.59
CA ALA A 404 -10.80 20.35 -22.15
C ALA A 404 -11.45 18.96 -22.11
N GLY A 405 -11.20 18.13 -23.12
CA GLY A 405 -11.62 16.73 -23.17
C GLY A 405 -10.99 15.94 -22.04
N GLY A 406 -9.67 16.02 -21.90
CA GLY A 406 -8.94 15.31 -20.85
C GLY A 406 -9.42 15.68 -19.43
N GLU A 407 -9.69 16.97 -19.18
CA GLU A 407 -10.26 17.41 -17.90
C GLU A 407 -11.68 16.86 -17.69
N ALA A 408 -12.51 16.79 -18.71
CA ALA A 408 -13.84 16.20 -18.61
C ALA A 408 -13.77 14.71 -18.29
N GLU A 409 -12.83 13.99 -18.88
CA GLU A 409 -12.58 12.58 -18.63
C GLU A 409 -12.09 12.33 -17.18
N PHE A 410 -11.15 13.14 -16.65
CA PHE A 410 -10.75 13.06 -15.24
C PHE A 410 -11.91 13.33 -14.28
N LYS A 411 -12.72 14.36 -14.55
CA LYS A 411 -13.91 14.66 -13.73
C LYS A 411 -14.90 13.51 -13.77
N LYS A 412 -15.06 12.84 -14.92
CA LYS A 412 -15.93 11.67 -15.07
C LYS A 412 -15.40 10.48 -14.27
N ALA A 413 -14.09 10.22 -14.32
CA ALA A 413 -13.46 9.20 -13.49
C ALA A 413 -13.73 9.44 -11.99
N LEU A 414 -13.53 10.67 -11.53
CA LEU A 414 -13.72 11.06 -10.12
C LEU A 414 -15.21 11.16 -9.70
N GLU A 415 -16.13 11.35 -10.66
CA GLU A 415 -17.58 11.22 -10.40
C GLU A 415 -17.96 9.75 -10.12
N LEU A 416 -17.37 8.81 -10.90
CA LEU A 416 -17.61 7.38 -10.76
C LEU A 416 -16.91 6.78 -9.53
N ASP A 417 -15.69 7.21 -9.24
CA ASP A 417 -14.94 6.82 -8.04
C ASP A 417 -14.20 8.03 -7.41
N PRO A 418 -14.85 8.73 -6.45
CA PRO A 418 -14.23 9.86 -5.74
C PRO A 418 -13.09 9.46 -4.80
N SER A 419 -12.85 8.17 -4.61
CA SER A 419 -11.80 7.63 -3.75
C SER A 419 -10.59 7.08 -4.52
N ASP A 420 -10.59 7.15 -5.84
CA ASP A 420 -9.45 6.75 -6.67
C ASP A 420 -8.28 7.73 -6.51
N ALA A 421 -7.32 7.33 -5.67
CA ALA A 421 -6.10 8.12 -5.42
C ALA A 421 -5.25 8.29 -6.68
N SER A 422 -5.27 7.34 -7.61
CA SER A 422 -4.50 7.40 -8.86
C SER A 422 -5.12 8.39 -9.84
N ALA A 423 -6.45 8.42 -9.95
CA ALA A 423 -7.14 9.41 -10.79
C ALA A 423 -6.90 10.84 -10.31
N HIS A 424 -6.96 11.09 -9.00
CA HIS A 424 -6.57 12.37 -8.40
C HIS A 424 -5.10 12.73 -8.69
N GLN A 425 -4.18 11.77 -8.59
CA GLN A 425 -2.76 11.97 -8.89
C GLN A 425 -2.54 12.34 -10.37
N TRP A 426 -3.13 11.60 -11.31
CA TRP A 426 -2.96 11.86 -12.74
C TRP A 426 -3.59 13.19 -13.17
N TYR A 427 -4.73 13.53 -12.57
CA TYR A 427 -5.34 14.83 -12.78
C TYR A 427 -4.46 15.98 -12.26
N ALA A 428 -3.86 15.81 -11.07
CA ALA A 428 -2.91 16.76 -10.51
C ALA A 428 -1.68 16.95 -11.42
N GLU A 429 -1.10 15.88 -11.93
CA GLU A 429 0.02 15.90 -12.87
C GLU A 429 -0.35 16.66 -14.15
N SER A 430 -1.52 16.38 -14.72
CA SER A 430 -2.00 17.06 -15.93
C SER A 430 -2.19 18.56 -15.70
N LEU A 431 -2.79 18.97 -14.57
CA LEU A 431 -2.97 20.36 -14.19
C LEU A 431 -1.63 21.09 -14.01
N ASP A 432 -0.65 20.45 -13.38
CA ASP A 432 0.69 21.00 -13.18
C ASP A 432 1.43 21.22 -14.49
N ARG A 433 1.43 20.21 -15.37
CA ARG A 433 2.15 20.26 -16.66
C ARG A 433 1.59 21.32 -17.60
N ILE A 434 0.26 21.44 -17.72
CA ILE A 434 -0.39 22.47 -18.55
C ILE A 434 0.02 23.87 -18.09
N GLY A 435 0.20 24.06 -16.78
CA GLY A 435 0.57 25.34 -16.16
C GLY A 435 -0.62 26.24 -15.85
N GLY A 436 -0.33 27.28 -15.04
CA GLY A 436 -1.35 28.26 -14.64
C GLY A 436 -2.35 27.77 -13.59
N ARG A 437 -2.37 26.47 -13.27
CA ARG A 437 -3.33 25.83 -12.35
C ARG A 437 -2.68 25.15 -11.15
N GLN A 438 -1.53 25.63 -10.68
CA GLN A 438 -0.74 25.04 -9.58
C GLN A 438 -1.53 24.83 -8.29
N GLN A 439 -2.46 25.74 -7.97
CA GLN A 439 -3.27 25.59 -6.75
C GLN A 439 -4.23 24.39 -6.86
N GLU A 440 -4.80 24.18 -8.03
CA GLU A 440 -5.68 23.03 -8.30
C GLU A 440 -4.86 21.73 -8.31
N ALA A 441 -3.70 21.74 -8.96
CA ALA A 441 -2.77 20.60 -8.94
C ALA A 441 -2.39 20.21 -7.49
N LEU A 442 -2.05 21.21 -6.65
CA LEU A 442 -1.76 20.99 -5.24
C LEU A 442 -2.98 20.47 -4.45
N ALA A 443 -4.20 20.91 -4.78
CA ALA A 443 -5.41 20.41 -4.14
C ALA A 443 -5.65 18.93 -4.48
N GLU A 444 -5.56 18.57 -5.75
CA GLU A 444 -5.76 17.20 -6.24
C GLU A 444 -4.69 16.24 -5.71
N ILE A 445 -3.40 16.60 -5.75
CA ILE A 445 -2.34 15.73 -5.21
C ILE A 445 -2.43 15.59 -3.69
N ASN A 446 -2.86 16.61 -2.96
CA ASN A 446 -3.13 16.50 -1.53
C ASN A 446 -4.36 15.62 -1.26
N ARG A 447 -5.36 15.63 -2.15
CA ARG A 447 -6.49 14.70 -2.06
C ARG A 447 -6.04 13.26 -2.29
N ALA A 448 -5.24 12.99 -3.32
CA ALA A 448 -4.61 11.69 -3.55
C ALA A 448 -3.84 11.21 -2.29
N ARG A 449 -3.04 12.10 -1.68
CA ARG A 449 -2.27 11.78 -0.47
C ARG A 449 -3.13 11.53 0.76
N GLN A 450 -4.29 12.16 0.89
CA GLN A 450 -5.24 11.85 1.97
C GLN A 450 -5.84 10.46 1.79
N LEU A 451 -6.12 10.08 0.55
CA LEU A 451 -6.66 8.76 0.21
C LEU A 451 -5.59 7.67 0.39
N ASP A 452 -4.37 7.92 -0.07
CA ASP A 452 -3.24 7.00 0.08
C ASP A 452 -1.95 7.70 0.54
N PRO A 453 -1.78 7.95 1.86
CA PRO A 453 -0.66 8.71 2.40
C PRO A 453 0.70 8.01 2.28
N GLN A 454 0.73 6.71 2.01
CA GLN A 454 1.95 5.92 1.93
C GLN A 454 2.38 5.60 0.50
N SER A 455 1.65 6.09 -0.50
CA SER A 455 2.02 5.89 -1.90
C SER A 455 3.33 6.63 -2.23
N PRO A 456 4.38 5.90 -2.64
CA PRO A 456 5.63 6.53 -3.06
C PRO A 456 5.44 7.32 -4.35
N VAL A 457 4.55 6.89 -5.24
CA VAL A 457 4.26 7.55 -6.52
C VAL A 457 3.57 8.90 -6.30
N ILE A 458 2.55 8.95 -5.43
CA ILE A 458 1.87 10.20 -5.07
C ILE A 458 2.84 11.17 -4.37
N THR A 459 3.71 10.65 -3.50
CA THR A 459 4.72 11.46 -2.80
C THR A 459 5.74 12.04 -3.78
N ARG A 460 6.18 11.27 -4.77
CA ARG A 460 7.07 11.71 -5.85
C ARG A 460 6.39 12.82 -6.67
N GLU A 461 5.12 12.64 -7.04
CA GLU A 461 4.38 13.62 -7.82
C GLU A 461 4.22 14.94 -7.07
N LEU A 462 3.92 14.89 -5.78
CA LEU A 462 3.91 16.10 -4.94
C LEU A 462 5.27 16.82 -4.97
N GLY A 463 6.39 16.09 -4.94
CA GLY A 463 7.73 16.67 -5.10
C GLY A 463 7.91 17.39 -6.44
N GLY A 464 7.42 16.81 -7.52
CA GLY A 464 7.39 17.42 -8.86
C GLY A 464 6.58 18.73 -8.88
N ILE A 465 5.32 18.68 -8.41
CA ILE A 465 4.42 19.85 -8.36
C ILE A 465 5.00 20.96 -7.46
N LEU A 466 5.63 20.62 -6.34
CA LEU A 466 6.32 21.61 -5.50
C LEU A 466 7.53 22.25 -6.22
N THR A 467 8.21 21.47 -7.06
CA THR A 467 9.33 21.97 -7.86
C THR A 467 8.84 22.98 -8.90
N THR A 468 7.80 22.70 -9.66
CA THR A 468 7.21 23.61 -10.64
C THR A 468 6.60 24.85 -9.99
N ALA A 469 6.06 24.71 -8.77
CA ALA A 469 5.56 25.82 -7.95
C ALA A 469 6.67 26.69 -7.31
N GLY A 470 7.96 26.38 -7.54
CA GLY A 470 9.10 27.13 -7.00
C GLY A 470 9.39 26.84 -5.52
N GLN A 471 8.74 25.82 -4.92
CA GLN A 471 8.90 25.44 -3.51
C GLN A 471 10.03 24.40 -3.35
N TYR A 472 11.22 24.70 -3.88
CA TYR A 472 12.32 23.77 -4.06
C TYR A 472 12.80 23.09 -2.77
N ASP A 473 12.88 23.83 -1.64
CA ASP A 473 13.34 23.26 -0.38
C ASP A 473 12.36 22.20 0.17
N GLN A 474 11.06 22.43 -0.03
CA GLN A 474 10.04 21.46 0.36
C GLN A 474 10.07 20.24 -0.57
N ALA A 475 10.24 20.45 -1.88
CA ALA A 475 10.39 19.38 -2.85
C ALA A 475 11.59 18.49 -2.50
N ILE A 476 12.76 19.08 -2.26
CA ILE A 476 13.97 18.36 -1.85
C ILE A 476 13.73 17.56 -0.57
N ALA A 477 13.12 18.15 0.46
CA ALA A 477 12.86 17.46 1.73
C ALA A 477 11.94 16.24 1.54
N ILE A 478 10.91 16.35 0.69
CA ILE A 478 9.97 15.26 0.40
C ILE A 478 10.68 14.15 -0.39
N CYS A 479 11.44 14.48 -1.45
CA CYS A 479 12.14 13.50 -2.26
C CYS A 479 13.28 12.82 -1.49
N GLN A 480 14.01 13.56 -0.61
CA GLN A 480 15.00 12.97 0.30
C GLN A 480 14.38 11.96 1.26
N LYS A 481 13.21 12.29 1.81
CA LYS A 481 12.48 11.34 2.66
C LYS A 481 12.10 10.09 1.87
N LEU A 482 11.64 10.25 0.63
CA LEU A 482 11.25 9.13 -0.23
C LEU A 482 12.44 8.20 -0.52
N VAL A 483 13.62 8.77 -0.84
CA VAL A 483 14.88 8.01 -1.00
C VAL A 483 15.30 7.34 0.31
N ALA A 484 15.14 8.00 1.46
CA ALA A 484 15.47 7.41 2.76
C ALA A 484 14.53 6.23 3.12
N ASP A 485 13.25 6.33 2.75
CA ASP A 485 12.24 5.28 2.99
C ASP A 485 12.49 4.06 2.06
N ASP A 486 12.91 4.29 0.80
CA ASP A 486 13.27 3.24 -0.15
C ASP A 486 14.39 3.73 -1.11
N PRO A 487 15.66 3.44 -0.81
CA PRO A 487 16.80 3.83 -1.66
C PRO A 487 16.85 3.14 -3.02
N THR A 488 16.01 2.12 -3.25
CA THR A 488 15.95 1.38 -4.52
C THR A 488 14.81 1.85 -5.42
N PHE A 489 14.00 2.80 -4.95
CA PHE A 489 12.93 3.38 -5.73
C PHE A 489 13.49 4.42 -6.71
N GLU A 490 13.75 3.99 -7.93
CA GLU A 490 14.42 4.73 -9.00
C GLU A 490 13.87 6.15 -9.18
N ILE A 491 12.55 6.30 -9.35
CA ILE A 491 11.92 7.59 -9.61
C ILE A 491 11.96 8.57 -8.42
N ALA A 492 12.39 8.14 -7.24
CA ALA A 492 12.67 9.06 -6.13
C ALA A 492 13.96 9.85 -6.38
N HIS A 493 14.93 9.24 -7.05
CA HIS A 493 16.18 9.89 -7.46
C HIS A 493 15.94 10.89 -8.60
N ASP A 494 15.06 10.58 -9.57
CA ASP A 494 14.59 11.55 -10.57
C ASP A 494 13.94 12.79 -9.92
N CYS A 495 13.07 12.57 -8.91
CA CYS A 495 12.47 13.64 -8.13
C CYS A 495 13.52 14.57 -7.52
N LEU A 496 14.55 14.02 -6.88
CA LEU A 496 15.66 14.79 -6.32
C LEU A 496 16.49 15.50 -7.39
N ALA A 497 16.82 14.82 -8.48
CA ALA A 497 17.59 15.39 -9.58
C ALA A 497 16.91 16.63 -10.15
N LYS A 498 15.60 16.58 -10.40
CA LYS A 498 14.80 17.71 -10.91
C LYS A 498 14.74 18.87 -9.91
N ALA A 499 14.54 18.58 -8.62
CA ALA A 499 14.50 19.61 -7.58
C ALA A 499 15.88 20.25 -7.36
N TYR A 500 16.97 19.49 -7.41
CA TYR A 500 18.33 20.01 -7.38
C TYR A 500 18.67 20.83 -8.63
N TRP A 501 18.23 20.39 -9.81
CA TRP A 501 18.42 21.14 -11.06
C TRP A 501 17.76 22.52 -10.97
N ALA A 502 16.52 22.58 -10.50
CA ALA A 502 15.81 23.82 -10.28
C ALA A 502 16.53 24.80 -9.33
N LYS A 503 17.32 24.27 -8.38
CA LYS A 503 18.17 25.07 -7.47
C LYS A 503 19.60 25.27 -7.97
N HIS A 504 19.94 24.83 -9.16
CA HIS A 504 21.29 24.86 -9.72
C HIS A 504 22.35 24.12 -8.87
N MET A 505 21.92 23.09 -8.15
CA MET A 505 22.78 22.21 -7.33
C MET A 505 23.36 21.09 -8.21
N TYR A 506 24.09 21.43 -9.24
CA TYR A 506 24.50 20.55 -10.32
C TYR A 506 25.32 19.31 -9.90
N PRO A 507 26.22 19.37 -8.90
CA PRO A 507 26.90 18.16 -8.43
C PRO A 507 25.92 17.10 -7.93
N GLN A 508 24.86 17.52 -7.24
CA GLN A 508 23.81 16.63 -6.73
C GLN A 508 22.96 16.07 -7.88
N VAL A 509 22.63 16.90 -8.88
CA VAL A 509 21.92 16.45 -10.09
C VAL A 509 22.64 15.27 -10.74
N VAL A 510 23.95 15.42 -10.96
CA VAL A 510 24.76 14.38 -11.61
C VAL A 510 24.79 13.10 -10.77
N GLU A 511 24.90 13.20 -9.45
CA GLU A 511 24.92 12.02 -8.58
C GLU A 511 23.59 11.29 -8.56
N GLU A 512 22.46 12.02 -8.49
CA GLU A 512 21.13 11.41 -8.51
C GLU A 512 20.83 10.70 -9.84
N PHE A 513 21.14 11.30 -11.00
CA PHE A 513 21.00 10.63 -12.30
C PHE A 513 21.88 9.39 -12.44
N LYS A 514 23.06 9.37 -11.80
CA LYS A 514 23.91 8.17 -11.79
C LYS A 514 23.31 7.04 -10.96
N ILE A 515 22.64 7.38 -9.87
CA ILE A 515 21.96 6.38 -9.04
C ILE A 515 20.73 5.86 -9.80
N GLU A 516 19.92 6.75 -10.34
CA GLU A 516 18.74 6.43 -11.15
C GLU A 516 19.11 5.52 -12.33
N GLY A 517 20.09 5.90 -13.17
CA GLY A 517 20.51 5.09 -14.30
C GLY A 517 20.98 3.68 -13.90
N ARG A 518 21.66 3.54 -12.74
CA ARG A 518 22.06 2.21 -12.23
C ARG A 518 20.86 1.39 -11.74
N LEU A 519 19.88 2.04 -11.10
CA LEU A 519 18.69 1.38 -10.59
C LEU A 519 17.75 0.95 -11.72
N SER A 520 17.63 1.75 -12.78
CA SER A 520 16.82 1.42 -13.96
C SER A 520 17.31 0.13 -14.65
N GLY A 521 18.61 -0.13 -14.59
CA GLY A 521 19.23 -1.24 -15.30
C GLY A 521 19.13 -1.13 -16.83
N ILE A 522 18.64 0.02 -17.35
CA ILE A 522 18.49 0.29 -18.78
C ILE A 522 19.83 0.81 -19.32
N PRO A 523 20.48 0.13 -20.29
CA PRO A 523 21.81 0.53 -20.79
C PRO A 523 21.87 1.97 -21.29
N GLU A 524 20.79 2.46 -21.88
CA GLU A 524 20.67 3.81 -22.45
C GLU A 524 20.64 4.88 -21.34
N GLU A 525 19.98 4.59 -20.21
CA GLU A 525 19.94 5.50 -19.05
C GLU A 525 21.28 5.49 -18.30
N VAL A 526 21.90 4.32 -18.17
CA VAL A 526 23.27 4.21 -17.63
C VAL A 526 24.25 5.02 -18.50
N GLY A 527 24.18 4.88 -19.82
CA GLY A 527 25.05 5.60 -20.74
C GLY A 527 24.83 7.11 -20.74
N PHE A 528 23.58 7.57 -20.59
CA PHE A 528 23.23 8.97 -20.40
C PHE A 528 23.85 9.54 -19.12
N ALA A 529 23.67 8.87 -18.00
CA ALA A 529 24.22 9.26 -16.71
C ALA A 529 25.76 9.31 -16.72
N ASP A 530 26.41 8.33 -17.38
CA ASP A 530 27.86 8.30 -17.56
C ASP A 530 28.36 9.47 -18.43
N ALA A 531 27.65 9.80 -19.50
CA ALA A 531 27.97 10.94 -20.35
C ALA A 531 27.87 12.26 -19.57
N LEU A 532 26.80 12.41 -18.76
CA LEU A 532 26.57 13.55 -17.90
C LEU A 532 27.74 13.71 -16.88
N ASP A 533 28.10 12.65 -16.17
CA ASP A 533 29.19 12.63 -15.17
C ASP A 533 30.55 12.95 -15.80
N GLN A 534 30.90 12.31 -16.92
CA GLN A 534 32.13 12.58 -17.64
C GLN A 534 32.23 14.03 -18.11
N GLY A 535 31.12 14.56 -18.62
CA GLY A 535 31.03 15.94 -19.04
C GLY A 535 31.20 16.89 -17.87
N PHE A 536 30.54 16.61 -16.76
CA PHE A 536 30.64 17.40 -15.54
C PHE A 536 32.08 17.49 -14.99
N ARG A 537 32.76 16.34 -14.91
CA ARG A 537 34.15 16.30 -14.47
C ARG A 537 35.11 17.07 -15.38
N SER A 538 34.83 17.15 -16.68
CA SER A 538 35.68 17.82 -17.66
C SER A 538 35.49 19.34 -17.72
N ALA A 539 34.26 19.84 -17.65
CA ALA A 539 33.94 21.24 -17.90
C ALA A 539 32.68 21.73 -17.11
N GLY A 540 32.42 21.12 -15.95
CA GLY A 540 31.28 21.49 -15.10
C GLY A 540 29.94 21.22 -15.78
N TRP A 541 28.90 21.95 -15.38
CA TRP A 541 27.54 21.73 -15.87
C TRP A 541 27.40 21.88 -17.39
N LYS A 542 28.09 22.84 -17.98
CA LYS A 542 28.11 23.00 -19.44
C LYS A 542 28.68 21.77 -20.14
N GLY A 543 29.76 21.18 -19.59
CA GLY A 543 30.32 19.94 -20.12
C GLY A 543 29.38 18.75 -19.98
N ALA A 544 28.68 18.68 -18.84
CA ALA A 544 27.66 17.66 -18.57
C ALA A 544 26.59 17.66 -19.67
N LEU A 545 25.94 18.81 -19.86
CA LEU A 545 24.88 18.96 -20.86
C LEU A 545 25.39 18.68 -22.29
N THR A 546 26.58 19.20 -22.65
CA THR A 546 27.14 18.97 -23.98
C THR A 546 27.34 17.48 -24.30
N LYS A 547 27.85 16.70 -23.34
CA LYS A 547 28.03 15.25 -23.55
C LYS A 547 26.72 14.48 -23.51
N ALA A 548 25.81 14.85 -22.61
CA ALA A 548 24.48 14.24 -22.51
C ALA A 548 23.68 14.44 -23.80
N ILE A 549 23.68 15.65 -24.37
CA ILE A 549 23.07 15.97 -25.66
C ILE A 549 23.64 15.07 -26.76
N ALA A 550 24.98 15.06 -26.92
CA ALA A 550 25.61 14.24 -27.96
C ALA A 550 25.28 12.75 -27.81
N TYR A 551 25.12 12.26 -26.57
CA TYR A 551 24.73 10.89 -26.32
C TYR A 551 23.28 10.63 -26.75
N ARG A 552 22.31 11.49 -26.34
CA ARG A 552 20.89 11.34 -26.72
C ARG A 552 20.66 11.50 -28.22
N GLU A 553 21.35 12.47 -28.88
CA GLU A 553 21.29 12.61 -30.34
C GLU A 553 21.79 11.34 -31.07
N ALA A 554 22.89 10.74 -30.56
CA ALA A 554 23.40 9.50 -31.13
C ALA A 554 22.44 8.31 -30.94
N GLN A 555 21.71 8.25 -29.84
CA GLN A 555 20.69 7.23 -29.61
C GLN A 555 19.55 7.36 -30.59
N ARG A 556 19.02 8.57 -30.81
CA ARG A 556 17.94 8.81 -31.78
C ARG A 556 18.29 8.36 -33.21
N ILE A 557 19.57 8.42 -33.59
CA ILE A 557 20.03 7.98 -34.90
C ILE A 557 20.13 6.44 -35.00
N LYS A 558 20.49 5.79 -33.89
CA LYS A 558 20.83 4.36 -33.89
C LYS A 558 19.63 3.43 -33.89
N ALA A 559 18.54 3.80 -33.25
CA ALA A 559 17.80 2.75 -32.59
C ALA A 559 16.49 2.35 -33.28
N GLY A 560 15.86 3.13 -34.10
CA GLY A 560 14.44 2.90 -34.37
C GLY A 560 13.57 2.94 -33.08
N ASP A 561 14.20 3.23 -31.91
CA ASP A 561 13.54 3.50 -30.65
C ASP A 561 13.20 4.98 -30.56
N TYR A 562 12.14 5.29 -29.85
CA TYR A 562 11.74 6.68 -29.65
C TYR A 562 12.43 7.23 -28.40
N PHE A 563 13.20 8.30 -28.58
CA PHE A 563 13.72 9.13 -27.50
C PHE A 563 13.15 10.53 -27.65
N SER A 564 12.67 11.11 -26.55
CA SER A 564 12.02 12.43 -26.57
C SER A 564 12.92 13.51 -27.17
N ALA A 565 12.38 14.25 -28.13
CA ALA A 565 13.04 15.44 -28.66
C ALA A 565 12.99 16.60 -27.67
N GLU A 566 11.98 16.61 -26.80
CA GLU A 566 11.83 17.60 -25.74
C GLU A 566 12.97 17.54 -24.72
N GLU A 567 13.42 16.33 -24.30
CA GLU A 567 14.57 16.18 -23.39
C GLU A 567 15.84 16.82 -23.94
N ILE A 568 16.09 16.70 -25.25
CA ILE A 568 17.25 17.33 -25.89
C ILE A 568 17.06 18.84 -25.93
N ALA A 569 15.85 19.31 -26.21
CA ALA A 569 15.52 20.75 -26.21
C ALA A 569 15.74 21.38 -24.83
N VAL A 570 15.35 20.69 -23.76
CA VAL A 570 15.60 21.10 -22.36
C VAL A 570 17.07 21.36 -22.10
N MET A 571 17.93 20.44 -22.50
CA MET A 571 19.38 20.56 -22.30
C MET A 571 19.98 21.71 -23.12
N TYR A 572 19.55 21.93 -24.36
CA TYR A 572 19.95 23.10 -25.15
C TYR A 572 19.46 24.42 -24.58
N ALA A 573 18.23 24.45 -24.04
CA ALA A 573 17.69 25.64 -23.39
C ALA A 573 18.52 26.04 -22.15
N ASP A 574 18.91 25.06 -21.34
CA ASP A 574 19.74 25.29 -20.15
C ASP A 574 21.19 25.66 -20.50
N LEU A 575 21.72 25.20 -21.64
CA LEU A 575 22.98 25.68 -22.22
C LEU A 575 22.92 27.13 -22.71
N GLY A 576 21.72 27.67 -22.91
CA GLY A 576 21.46 28.99 -23.51
C GLY A 576 21.50 28.99 -25.04
N ASP A 577 21.58 27.85 -25.71
CA ASP A 577 21.50 27.72 -27.17
C ASP A 577 20.03 27.69 -27.62
N LYS A 578 19.42 28.88 -27.72
CA LYS A 578 18.02 29.03 -28.06
C LYS A 578 17.66 28.45 -29.43
N ASP A 579 18.55 28.59 -30.42
CA ASP A 579 18.23 28.14 -31.76
C ASP A 579 18.18 26.61 -31.86
N GLN A 580 19.09 25.89 -31.20
CA GLN A 580 19.03 24.45 -31.11
C GLN A 580 17.84 24.01 -30.25
N ALA A 581 17.58 24.68 -29.12
CA ALA A 581 16.41 24.37 -28.30
C ALA A 581 15.09 24.45 -29.13
N PHE A 582 14.87 25.54 -29.87
CA PHE A 582 13.68 25.64 -30.73
C PHE A 582 13.67 24.67 -31.90
N ARG A 583 14.83 24.31 -32.46
CA ARG A 583 14.91 23.24 -33.46
C ARG A 583 14.35 21.92 -32.91
N TRP A 584 14.81 21.54 -31.71
CA TRP A 584 14.37 20.29 -31.09
C TRP A 584 12.95 20.37 -30.57
N LEU A 585 12.47 21.49 -30.07
CA LEU A 585 11.07 21.72 -29.72
C LEU A 585 10.14 21.58 -30.94
N ASN A 586 10.57 22.04 -32.14
CA ASN A 586 9.79 21.84 -33.36
C ASN A 586 9.75 20.36 -33.80
N ILE A 587 10.83 19.60 -33.58
CA ILE A 587 10.83 18.15 -33.82
C ILE A 587 9.86 17.50 -32.83
N ALA A 588 9.92 17.83 -31.54
CA ALA A 588 8.99 17.34 -30.53
C ALA A 588 7.53 17.61 -30.89
N TYR A 589 7.23 18.82 -31.41
CA TYR A 589 5.90 19.17 -31.89
C TYR A 589 5.44 18.27 -33.06
N GLN A 590 6.32 18.03 -34.04
CA GLN A 590 6.01 17.18 -35.19
C GLN A 590 5.80 15.71 -34.83
N GLU A 591 6.49 15.24 -33.80
CA GLU A 591 6.41 13.86 -33.29
C GLU A 591 5.27 13.66 -32.30
N HIS A 592 4.52 14.72 -31.95
CA HIS A 592 3.53 14.69 -30.87
C HIS A 592 4.16 14.17 -29.56
N ASP A 593 5.33 14.73 -29.20
CA ASP A 593 6.04 14.37 -28.00
C ASP A 593 5.21 14.75 -26.77
N TRP A 594 4.87 13.75 -25.97
CA TRP A 594 3.97 13.86 -24.83
C TRP A 594 4.51 14.73 -23.69
N LEU A 595 5.84 14.94 -23.63
CA LEU A 595 6.48 15.83 -22.65
C LEU A 595 6.26 17.32 -22.98
N LEU A 596 5.91 17.64 -24.21
CA LEU A 596 5.81 19.02 -24.69
C LEU A 596 4.72 19.85 -24.00
N ILE A 597 3.74 19.19 -23.36
CA ILE A 597 2.75 19.89 -22.52
C ILE A 597 3.38 20.62 -21.33
N GLY A 598 4.57 20.21 -20.90
CA GLY A 598 5.37 20.86 -19.86
C GLY A 598 6.13 22.11 -20.30
N LEU A 599 5.97 22.57 -21.55
CA LEU A 599 6.71 23.70 -22.12
C LEU A 599 6.70 24.95 -21.24
N LYS A 600 5.55 25.30 -20.64
CA LYS A 600 5.41 26.50 -19.79
C LYS A 600 5.91 26.30 -18.37
N THR A 601 5.91 25.08 -17.85
CA THR A 601 6.18 24.79 -16.45
C THR A 601 7.60 24.31 -16.20
N PHE A 602 8.21 23.66 -17.19
CA PHE A 602 9.56 23.13 -17.03
C PHE A 602 10.60 24.26 -16.89
N ILE A 603 11.36 24.22 -15.80
CA ILE A 603 12.23 25.34 -15.37
C ILE A 603 13.34 25.64 -16.38
N PRO A 604 14.04 24.65 -17.00
CA PRO A 604 15.06 24.92 -18.00
C PRO A 604 14.59 25.70 -19.23
N PHE A 605 13.28 25.74 -19.51
CA PHE A 605 12.74 26.58 -20.60
C PHE A 605 12.54 28.05 -20.22
N ALA A 606 12.77 28.43 -18.95
CA ALA A 606 12.62 29.82 -18.52
C ALA A 606 13.35 30.84 -19.41
N PRO A 607 14.60 30.61 -19.92
CA PRO A 607 15.29 31.54 -20.80
C PRO A 607 14.63 31.69 -22.19
N LEU A 608 13.76 30.76 -22.58
CA LEU A 608 13.07 30.80 -23.88
C LEU A 608 11.76 31.61 -23.83
N ARG A 609 11.17 31.80 -22.64
CA ARG A 609 9.82 32.40 -22.47
C ARG A 609 9.69 33.81 -23.07
N SER A 610 10.79 34.58 -23.18
CA SER A 610 10.80 35.91 -23.78
C SER A 610 10.97 35.89 -25.31
N ASP A 611 11.21 34.72 -25.92
CA ASP A 611 11.38 34.60 -27.37
C ASP A 611 9.99 34.43 -28.04
N PRO A 612 9.69 35.18 -29.13
CA PRO A 612 8.38 35.03 -29.81
C PRO A 612 8.04 33.63 -30.26
N ARG A 613 9.04 32.80 -30.61
CA ARG A 613 8.86 31.39 -31.01
C ARG A 613 8.24 30.54 -29.90
N PHE A 614 8.49 30.91 -28.65
CA PHE A 614 7.93 30.24 -27.47
C PHE A 614 6.40 30.40 -27.40
N ALA A 615 5.93 31.63 -27.53
CA ALA A 615 4.49 31.94 -27.52
C ALA A 615 3.78 31.27 -28.73
N GLU A 616 4.42 31.33 -29.92
CA GLU A 616 3.89 30.65 -31.10
C GLU A 616 3.75 29.14 -30.88
N LEU A 617 4.76 28.46 -30.32
CA LEU A 617 4.71 27.03 -30.06
C LEU A 617 3.67 26.69 -28.98
N ALA A 618 3.63 27.44 -27.88
CA ALA A 618 2.63 27.27 -26.83
C ALA A 618 1.20 27.39 -27.38
N HIS A 619 0.95 28.36 -28.27
CA HIS A 619 -0.34 28.52 -28.94
C HIS A 619 -0.65 27.34 -29.89
N LYS A 620 0.34 26.82 -30.65
CA LYS A 620 0.14 25.65 -31.52
C LYS A 620 -0.25 24.38 -30.74
N ILE A 621 0.26 24.21 -29.53
CA ILE A 621 -0.08 23.10 -28.63
C ILE A 621 -1.44 23.37 -27.96
N GLY A 622 -1.92 24.61 -27.93
CA GLY A 622 -3.15 25.02 -27.23
C GLY A 622 -2.97 25.24 -25.73
N LEU A 623 -1.72 25.41 -25.25
CA LEU A 623 -1.48 25.69 -23.84
C LEU A 623 -2.13 27.02 -23.42
N PRO A 624 -2.87 27.07 -22.29
CA PRO A 624 -3.53 28.29 -21.81
C PRO A 624 -2.52 29.41 -21.60
N ASP A 625 -2.96 30.68 -21.75
CA ASP A 625 -2.12 31.89 -21.64
C ASP A 625 -1.52 32.10 -20.25
#